data_608df1f5d0a2c284a831f8f3bc8797a8
#
_entry.id   608df1f5d0a2c284a831f8f3bc8797a8
#
_cell.length_a   1.000
_cell.length_b   1.000
_cell.length_c   1.000
_cell.angle_alpha   90.00
_cell.angle_beta   90.00
_cell.angle_gamma   90.00
#
_symmetry.space_group_name_H-M   'P 1'
#
loop_
_entity.id
_entity.type
_entity.pdbx_description
1 polymer ?
#
loop_
_entity_poly.entity_id
_entity_poly.type
_entity_poly.pdbx_seq_one_letter_code
_entity_poly.pdbx_strand_id
1 'polypeptide(L)'
;MRHEAILRGMTAGLIAAGVMSTARLLAHRAGLIERTVPQVLQERAAGEAGVDLPGGTAAHQLVAEVVHHEVGLTAGGALGAVTARPGTATGVAYGMGIWLIDALGLLPALRVDRVGGRAVDAVAHGVFGAVVAFAMRELAAQPALQPLPTDVPARRRVG
;
A
#
# COMPACT_ATOMS: atom_id res chain seq x y z
N MET A 1 17.26 -0.16 15.33
CA MET A 1 16.12 0.64 15.82
C MET A 1 15.41 1.45 14.73
N ARG A 2 16.09 2.42 14.03
CA ARG A 2 15.42 3.23 12.99
C ARG A 2 15.05 2.43 11.74
N HIS A 3 15.96 1.58 11.26
CA HIS A 3 15.72 0.69 10.12
C HIS A 3 14.59 -0.32 10.37
N GLU A 4 14.44 -0.83 11.58
CA GLU A 4 13.34 -1.73 11.93
C GLU A 4 11.98 -1.02 11.85
N ALA A 5 11.91 0.25 12.28
CA ALA A 5 10.68 1.03 12.17
C ALA A 5 10.32 1.29 10.70
N ILE A 6 11.31 1.55 9.85
CA ILE A 6 11.12 1.69 8.40
C ILE A 6 10.59 0.38 7.81
N LEU A 7 11.22 -0.76 8.11
CA LEU A 7 10.78 -2.07 7.60
C LEU A 7 9.36 -2.42 8.06
N ARG A 8 9.03 -2.18 9.35
CA ARG A 8 7.66 -2.35 9.84
C ARG A 8 6.69 -1.42 9.11
N GLY A 9 7.09 -0.18 8.86
CA GLY A 9 6.31 0.77 8.08
C GLY A 9 6.07 0.28 6.65
N MET A 10 7.09 -0.22 5.97
CA MET A 10 6.99 -0.79 4.63
C MET A 10 6.01 -1.98 4.61
N THR A 11 6.15 -2.92 5.55
CA THR A 11 5.24 -4.07 5.68
C THR A 11 3.81 -3.62 5.96
N ALA A 12 3.63 -2.66 6.88
CA ALA A 12 2.33 -2.10 7.21
C ALA A 12 1.70 -1.38 6.01
N GLY A 13 2.50 -0.69 5.20
CA GLY A 13 2.07 -0.03 3.98
C GLY A 13 1.59 -1.01 2.90
N LEU A 14 2.27 -2.16 2.74
CA LEU A 14 1.80 -3.24 1.86
C LEU A 14 0.46 -3.81 2.32
N ILE A 15 0.30 -4.07 3.62
CA ILE A 15 -0.97 -4.54 4.20
C ILE A 15 -2.09 -3.52 3.93
N ALA A 16 -1.82 -2.25 4.18
CA ALA A 16 -2.80 -1.18 3.99
C ALA A 16 -3.19 -1.00 2.51
N ALA A 17 -2.24 -1.13 1.58
CA ALA A 17 -2.52 -1.13 0.15
C ALA A 17 -3.46 -2.28 -0.25
N GLY A 18 -3.22 -3.50 0.26
CA GLY A 18 -4.09 -4.65 0.03
C GLY A 18 -5.51 -4.45 0.58
N VAL A 19 -5.64 -3.88 1.78
CA VAL A 19 -6.95 -3.50 2.36
C VAL A 19 -7.66 -2.47 1.48
N MET A 20 -6.94 -1.47 0.99
CA MET A 20 -7.50 -0.43 0.12
C MET A 20 -7.94 -0.99 -1.24
N SER A 21 -7.14 -1.87 -1.87
CA SER A 21 -7.51 -2.56 -3.11
C SER A 21 -8.77 -3.42 -2.91
N THR A 22 -8.84 -4.15 -1.80
CA THR A 22 -10.01 -4.97 -1.47
C THR A 22 -11.26 -4.11 -1.28
N ALA A 23 -11.14 -3.01 -0.52
CA ALA A 23 -12.26 -2.08 -0.29
C ALA A 23 -12.75 -1.46 -1.61
N ARG A 24 -11.86 -1.06 -2.51
CA ARG A 24 -12.21 -0.54 -3.84
C ARG A 24 -12.92 -1.60 -4.70
N LEU A 25 -12.44 -2.83 -4.69
CA LEU A 25 -13.09 -3.93 -5.42
C LEU A 25 -14.51 -4.17 -4.91
N LEU A 26 -14.70 -4.16 -3.59
CA LEU A 26 -16.04 -4.31 -3.00
C LEU A 26 -16.94 -3.13 -3.34
N ALA A 27 -16.43 -1.90 -3.27
CA ALA A 27 -17.16 -0.70 -3.65
C ALA A 27 -17.59 -0.72 -5.13
N HIS A 28 -16.72 -1.18 -6.02
CA HIS A 28 -17.03 -1.35 -7.43
C HIS A 28 -18.13 -2.40 -7.64
N ARG A 29 -18.02 -3.56 -7.00
CA ARG A 29 -19.06 -4.61 -7.06
C ARG A 29 -20.40 -4.17 -6.49
N ALA A 30 -20.38 -3.28 -5.50
CA ALA A 30 -21.59 -2.67 -4.92
C ALA A 30 -22.16 -1.52 -5.76
N GLY A 31 -21.54 -1.15 -6.89
CA GLY A 31 -21.96 -0.03 -7.73
C GLY A 31 -21.70 1.36 -7.12
N LEU A 32 -20.87 1.43 -6.06
CA LEU A 32 -20.54 2.70 -5.41
C LEU A 32 -19.48 3.51 -6.16
N ILE A 33 -18.69 2.83 -6.99
CA ILE A 33 -17.70 3.46 -7.88
C ILE A 33 -17.86 2.87 -9.29
N GLU A 34 -17.80 3.73 -10.30
CA GLU A 34 -18.00 3.32 -11.69
C GLU A 34 -16.79 2.65 -12.30
N ARG A 35 -15.58 3.10 -11.90
CA ARG A 35 -14.30 2.65 -12.47
C ARG A 35 -13.33 2.27 -11.37
N THR A 36 -12.43 1.36 -11.68
CA THR A 36 -11.31 0.99 -10.83
C THR A 36 -10.03 1.73 -11.28
N VAL A 37 -9.04 1.88 -10.38
CA VAL A 37 -7.75 2.49 -10.71
C VAL A 37 -7.09 1.82 -11.93
N PRO A 38 -7.10 0.48 -12.07
CA PRO A 38 -6.57 -0.18 -13.24
C PRO A 38 -7.22 0.25 -14.55
N GLN A 39 -8.54 0.44 -14.57
CA GLN A 39 -9.27 0.89 -15.77
C GLN A 39 -8.87 2.31 -16.18
N VAL A 40 -8.74 3.21 -15.21
CA VAL A 40 -8.32 4.60 -15.48
C VAL A 40 -6.88 4.66 -15.99
N LEU A 41 -5.97 3.89 -15.40
CA LEU A 41 -4.58 3.82 -15.85
C LEU A 41 -4.47 3.24 -17.26
N GLN A 42 -5.28 2.24 -17.58
CA GLN A 42 -5.34 1.65 -18.92
C GLN A 42 -5.82 2.67 -19.96
N GLU A 43 -6.93 3.36 -19.70
CA GLU A 43 -7.49 4.39 -20.60
C GLU A 43 -6.48 5.50 -20.86
N ARG A 44 -5.75 5.91 -19.80
CA ARG A 44 -4.73 6.95 -19.90
C ARG A 44 -3.50 6.49 -20.69
N ALA A 45 -2.98 5.29 -20.39
CA ALA A 45 -1.85 4.74 -21.11
C ALA A 45 -2.16 4.54 -22.61
N ALA A 46 -3.36 4.08 -22.92
CA ALA A 46 -3.83 3.96 -24.33
C ALA A 46 -3.95 5.35 -24.99
N GLY A 47 -4.43 6.37 -24.27
CA GLY A 47 -4.58 7.73 -24.78
C GLY A 47 -3.25 8.46 -24.99
N GLU A 48 -2.30 8.33 -24.05
CA GLU A 48 -1.00 9.02 -24.12
C GLU A 48 -0.01 8.32 -25.09
N ALA A 49 -0.03 7.00 -25.16
CA ALA A 49 0.89 6.23 -26.00
C ALA A 49 0.36 5.94 -27.42
N GLY A 50 -0.93 6.14 -27.65
CA GLY A 50 -1.57 5.77 -28.94
C GLY A 50 -1.44 4.28 -29.28
N VAL A 51 -1.18 3.44 -28.27
CA VAL A 51 -0.88 2.01 -28.42
C VAL A 51 -1.75 1.22 -27.47
N ASP A 52 -2.44 0.22 -27.98
CA ASP A 52 -3.00 -0.84 -27.14
C ASP A 52 -1.84 -1.60 -26.49
N LEU A 53 -1.72 -1.48 -25.17
CA LEU A 53 -0.68 -2.20 -24.44
C LEU A 53 -0.90 -3.72 -24.61
N PRO A 54 0.10 -4.48 -25.06
CA PRO A 54 -0.03 -5.92 -25.22
C PRO A 54 -0.26 -6.59 -23.87
N GLY A 55 -1.17 -7.56 -23.82
CA GLY A 55 -1.42 -8.35 -22.59
C GLY A 55 -2.83 -8.31 -22.05
N GLY A 56 -3.74 -7.52 -22.65
CA GLY A 56 -5.14 -7.44 -22.24
C GLY A 56 -5.36 -6.83 -20.86
N THR A 57 -6.64 -6.78 -20.43
CA THR A 57 -7.06 -6.15 -19.18
C THR A 57 -6.41 -6.74 -17.91
N ALA A 58 -6.10 -8.04 -17.90
CA ALA A 58 -5.51 -8.70 -16.73
C ALA A 58 -4.06 -8.27 -16.47
N ALA A 59 -3.25 -8.11 -17.51
CA ALA A 59 -1.87 -7.63 -17.37
C ALA A 59 -1.82 -6.18 -16.88
N HIS A 60 -2.70 -5.33 -17.38
CA HIS A 60 -2.80 -3.94 -16.94
C HIS A 60 -3.26 -3.82 -15.49
N GLN A 61 -4.23 -4.65 -15.08
CA GLN A 61 -4.65 -4.72 -13.68
C GLN A 61 -3.51 -5.12 -12.76
N LEU A 62 -2.73 -6.13 -13.16
CA LEU A 62 -1.57 -6.57 -12.38
C LEU A 62 -0.53 -5.46 -12.23
N VAL A 63 -0.19 -4.76 -13.31
CA VAL A 63 0.77 -3.64 -13.26
C VAL A 63 0.26 -2.54 -12.34
N ALA A 64 -1.00 -2.16 -12.45
CA ALA A 64 -1.58 -1.12 -11.58
C ALA A 64 -1.59 -1.53 -10.11
N GLU A 65 -1.88 -2.80 -9.80
CA GLU A 65 -1.82 -3.32 -8.43
C GLU A 65 -0.38 -3.36 -7.90
N VAL A 66 0.59 -3.75 -8.71
CA VAL A 66 2.02 -3.70 -8.33
C VAL A 66 2.43 -2.26 -8.01
N VAL A 67 2.13 -1.31 -8.89
CA VAL A 67 2.44 0.12 -8.64
C VAL A 67 1.75 0.62 -7.38
N HIS A 68 0.47 0.27 -7.15
CA HIS A 68 -0.26 0.65 -5.95
C HIS A 68 0.40 0.12 -4.67
N HIS A 69 0.85 -1.14 -4.69
CA HIS A 69 1.55 -1.75 -3.55
C HIS A 69 2.94 -1.13 -3.31
N GLU A 70 3.69 -0.79 -4.38
CA GLU A 70 4.96 -0.06 -4.28
C GLU A 70 4.78 1.32 -3.64
N VAL A 71 3.74 2.04 -4.03
CA VAL A 71 3.39 3.33 -3.39
C VAL A 71 3.04 3.13 -1.92
N GLY A 72 2.23 2.11 -1.60
CA GLY A 72 1.88 1.76 -0.23
C GLY A 72 3.10 1.42 0.63
N LEU A 73 4.01 0.59 0.11
CA LEU A 73 5.27 0.22 0.75
C LEU A 73 6.13 1.45 1.04
N THR A 74 6.31 2.31 0.05
CA THR A 74 7.12 3.54 0.17
C THR A 74 6.51 4.51 1.17
N ALA A 75 5.20 4.73 1.10
CA ALA A 75 4.48 5.60 2.03
C ALA A 75 4.53 5.07 3.46
N GLY A 76 4.32 3.78 3.66
CA GLY A 76 4.45 3.16 4.99
C GLY A 76 5.86 3.27 5.54
N GLY A 77 6.89 3.04 4.71
CA GLY A 77 8.29 3.22 5.07
C GLY A 77 8.62 4.66 5.47
N ALA A 78 8.07 5.64 4.76
CA ALA A 78 8.23 7.06 5.09
C ALA A 78 7.63 7.39 6.48
N LEU A 79 6.43 6.88 6.81
CA LEU A 79 5.88 7.03 8.15
C LEU A 79 6.78 6.36 9.21
N GLY A 80 7.29 5.17 8.93
CA GLY A 80 8.22 4.44 9.79
C GLY A 80 9.55 5.19 10.04
N ALA A 81 10.00 5.98 9.08
CA ALA A 81 11.18 6.83 9.22
C ALA A 81 10.96 8.02 10.18
N VAL A 82 9.70 8.50 10.26
CA VAL A 82 9.32 9.62 11.12
C VAL A 82 8.96 9.15 12.53
N THR A 83 8.24 8.03 12.65
CA THR A 83 7.77 7.51 13.95
C THR A 83 7.75 5.99 13.99
N ALA A 84 8.24 5.42 15.09
CA ALA A 84 8.29 3.97 15.27
C ALA A 84 6.95 3.38 15.75
N ARG A 85 6.08 4.18 16.36
CA ARG A 85 4.79 3.76 16.94
C ARG A 85 3.73 4.84 16.74
N PRO A 86 3.23 5.01 15.52
CA PRO A 86 2.22 6.03 15.24
C PRO A 86 0.91 5.69 15.97
N GLY A 87 0.28 6.71 16.54
CA GLY A 87 -1.11 6.60 17.00
C GLY A 87 -2.06 6.57 15.81
N THR A 88 -3.30 6.10 16.01
CA THR A 88 -4.31 6.04 14.93
C THR A 88 -4.57 7.43 14.35
N ALA A 89 -4.68 8.46 15.18
CA ALA A 89 -4.85 9.84 14.70
C ALA A 89 -3.68 10.32 13.83
N THR A 90 -2.43 9.98 14.20
CA THR A 90 -1.24 10.27 13.41
C THR A 90 -1.30 9.56 12.05
N GLY A 91 -1.72 8.29 12.04
CA GLY A 91 -1.90 7.54 10.80
C GLY A 91 -2.95 8.17 9.89
N VAL A 92 -4.13 8.48 10.43
CA VAL A 92 -5.21 9.15 9.66
C VAL A 92 -4.73 10.48 9.12
N ALA A 93 -4.09 11.33 9.93
CA ALA A 93 -3.55 12.62 9.48
C ALA A 93 -2.50 12.44 8.37
N TYR A 94 -1.66 11.42 8.47
CA TYR A 94 -0.69 11.07 7.45
C TYR A 94 -1.36 10.66 6.12
N GLY A 95 -2.34 9.76 6.19
CA GLY A 95 -3.10 9.34 5.01
C GLY A 95 -3.84 10.51 4.35
N MET A 96 -4.45 11.39 5.16
CA MET A 96 -5.09 12.62 4.67
C MET A 96 -4.08 13.58 4.05
N GLY A 97 -2.86 13.66 4.58
CA GLY A 97 -1.76 14.43 3.98
C GLY A 97 -1.39 13.91 2.59
N ILE A 98 -1.27 12.59 2.42
CA ILE A 98 -1.04 11.97 1.10
C ILE A 98 -2.17 12.32 0.14
N TRP A 99 -3.44 12.16 0.57
CA TRP A 99 -4.59 12.54 -0.23
C TRP A 99 -4.55 14.01 -0.65
N LEU A 100 -4.18 14.91 0.25
CA LEU A 100 -4.10 16.33 -0.04
C LEU A 100 -3.03 16.64 -1.10
N ILE A 101 -1.86 16.01 -1.00
CA ILE A 101 -0.77 16.14 -1.97
C ILE A 101 -1.24 15.67 -3.36
N ASP A 102 -1.95 14.55 -3.42
CA ASP A 102 -2.54 14.03 -4.65
C ASP A 102 -3.66 14.97 -5.17
N ALA A 103 -4.56 15.39 -4.29
CA ALA A 103 -5.68 16.28 -4.64
C ALA A 103 -5.24 17.65 -5.17
N LEU A 104 -4.10 18.16 -4.70
CA LEU A 104 -3.45 19.37 -5.19
C LEU A 104 -2.64 19.14 -6.47
N GLY A 105 -2.46 17.89 -6.88
CA GLY A 105 -1.70 17.52 -8.08
C GLY A 105 -0.21 17.80 -7.96
N LEU A 106 0.33 17.78 -6.74
CA LEU A 106 1.76 18.01 -6.47
C LEU A 106 2.63 16.83 -6.93
N LEU A 107 2.05 15.69 -7.20
CA LEU A 107 2.72 14.50 -7.74
C LEU A 107 2.14 14.14 -9.11
N PRO A 108 2.56 14.83 -10.18
CA PRO A 108 1.98 14.63 -11.52
C PRO A 108 2.11 13.19 -12.04
N ALA A 109 3.16 12.47 -11.63
CA ALA A 109 3.38 11.07 -11.99
C ALA A 109 2.36 10.10 -11.34
N LEU A 110 1.72 10.51 -10.24
CA LEU A 110 0.72 9.72 -9.53
C LEU A 110 -0.70 10.21 -9.75
N ARG A 111 -0.89 11.18 -10.66
CA ARG A 111 -2.23 11.64 -11.04
C ARG A 111 -3.03 10.52 -11.67
N VAL A 112 -3.73 9.78 -10.84
CA VAL A 112 -4.80 8.89 -11.28
C VAL A 112 -6.08 9.73 -11.26
N ASP A 113 -6.76 9.83 -12.41
CA ASP A 113 -8.04 10.50 -12.48
C ASP A 113 -9.00 9.84 -11.48
N ARG A 114 -9.68 10.66 -10.70
CA ARG A 114 -10.42 10.28 -9.50
C ARG A 114 -11.48 9.23 -9.79
N VAL A 115 -11.24 8.03 -9.28
CA VAL A 115 -12.03 6.83 -9.55
C VAL A 115 -13.35 6.80 -8.76
N GLY A 116 -13.48 7.54 -7.68
CA GLY A 116 -14.63 7.47 -6.79
C GLY A 116 -15.15 8.81 -6.26
N GLY A 117 -14.67 9.91 -6.79
CA GLY A 117 -14.95 11.24 -6.24
C GLY A 117 -14.09 11.57 -5.02
N ARG A 118 -13.94 12.87 -4.74
CA ARG A 118 -13.02 13.39 -3.72
C ARG A 118 -13.26 12.83 -2.31
N ALA A 119 -14.52 12.62 -1.95
CA ALA A 119 -14.87 12.14 -0.61
C ALA A 119 -14.48 10.68 -0.40
N VAL A 120 -14.73 9.82 -1.38
CA VAL A 120 -14.36 8.40 -1.32
C VAL A 120 -12.85 8.24 -1.27
N ASP A 121 -12.11 9.01 -2.05
CA ASP A 121 -10.65 8.99 -2.03
C ASP A 121 -10.08 9.51 -0.70
N ALA A 122 -10.65 10.56 -0.14
CA ALA A 122 -10.26 11.05 1.18
C ALA A 122 -10.45 10.00 2.27
N VAL A 123 -11.63 9.35 2.29
CA VAL A 123 -11.92 8.26 3.24
C VAL A 123 -10.95 7.10 3.04
N ALA A 124 -10.69 6.70 1.80
CA ALA A 124 -9.78 5.60 1.49
C ALA A 124 -8.35 5.88 2.01
N HIS A 125 -7.85 7.12 1.83
CA HIS A 125 -6.53 7.51 2.34
C HIS A 125 -6.51 7.64 3.88
N GLY A 126 -7.58 8.11 4.50
CA GLY A 126 -7.73 8.10 5.95
C GLY A 126 -7.68 6.68 6.52
N VAL A 127 -8.40 5.74 5.89
CA VAL A 127 -8.37 4.31 6.25
C VAL A 127 -6.98 3.72 6.02
N PHE A 128 -6.34 4.00 4.89
CA PHE A 128 -4.96 3.59 4.62
C PHE A 128 -4.03 3.98 5.77
N GLY A 129 -4.02 5.25 6.14
CA GLY A 129 -3.17 5.75 7.23
C GLY A 129 -3.50 5.11 8.58
N ALA A 130 -4.78 4.88 8.90
CA ALA A 130 -5.20 4.19 10.11
C ALA A 130 -4.70 2.74 10.16
N VAL A 131 -4.80 2.00 9.04
CA VAL A 131 -4.33 0.62 8.91
C VAL A 131 -2.81 0.56 9.02
N VAL A 132 -2.07 1.48 8.38
CA VAL A 132 -0.61 1.56 8.54
C VAL A 132 -0.22 1.73 9.99
N ALA A 133 -0.84 2.69 10.70
CA ALA A 133 -0.54 2.95 12.11
C ALA A 133 -0.88 1.76 13.01
N PHE A 134 -2.00 1.09 12.76
CA PHE A 134 -2.40 -0.12 13.47
C PHE A 134 -1.40 -1.25 13.23
N ALA A 135 -1.11 -1.60 11.98
CA ALA A 135 -0.21 -2.68 11.62
C ALA A 135 1.22 -2.44 12.15
N MET A 136 1.73 -1.20 12.11
CA MET A 136 3.03 -0.88 12.70
C MET A 136 3.10 -1.15 14.19
N ARG A 137 2.02 -0.87 14.94
CA ARG A 137 1.94 -1.15 16.37
C ARG A 137 1.91 -2.64 16.65
N GLU A 138 1.10 -3.39 15.92
CA GLU A 138 1.00 -4.85 16.04
C GLU A 138 2.34 -5.53 15.73
N LEU A 139 3.00 -5.12 14.64
CA LEU A 139 4.33 -5.62 14.29
C LEU A 139 5.40 -5.25 15.34
N ALA A 140 5.25 -4.12 16.01
CA ALA A 140 6.15 -3.70 17.10
C ALA A 140 5.91 -4.45 18.41
N ALA A 141 4.71 -4.99 18.61
CA ALA A 141 4.33 -5.77 19.80
C ALA A 141 4.74 -7.25 19.69
N GLN A 142 5.03 -7.74 18.47
CA GLN A 142 5.47 -9.12 18.29
C GLN A 142 6.87 -9.32 18.89
N PRO A 143 7.07 -10.40 19.67
CA PRO A 143 8.41 -10.76 20.13
C PRO A 143 9.32 -11.01 18.91
N ALA A 144 10.57 -10.53 18.99
CA ALA A 144 11.55 -10.83 17.95
C ALA A 144 11.59 -12.35 17.72
N LEU A 145 11.51 -12.76 16.46
CA LEU A 145 11.65 -14.17 16.11
C LEU A 145 12.96 -14.68 16.74
N GLN A 146 12.84 -15.66 17.64
CA GLN A 146 14.02 -16.28 18.20
C GLN A 146 14.83 -16.89 17.05
N PRO A 147 16.16 -16.67 17.03
CA PRO A 147 16.99 -17.36 16.05
C PRO A 147 16.72 -18.86 16.12
N LEU A 148 16.55 -19.51 14.98
CA LEU A 148 16.44 -20.96 14.94
C LEU A 148 17.61 -21.56 15.71
N PRO A 149 17.37 -22.57 16.59
CA PRO A 149 18.44 -23.26 17.28
C PRO A 149 19.46 -23.74 16.24
N THR A 150 20.67 -23.24 16.32
CA THR A 150 21.78 -23.63 15.43
C THR A 150 22.38 -24.99 15.80
N ASP A 151 21.84 -25.63 16.84
CA ASP A 151 22.27 -26.95 17.27
C ASP A 151 21.73 -28.04 16.30
N VAL A 152 22.35 -28.11 15.13
CA VAL A 152 22.25 -29.31 14.30
C VAL A 152 23.06 -30.36 15.03
N PRO A 153 22.41 -31.42 15.58
CA PRO A 153 23.13 -32.47 16.26
C PRO A 153 24.16 -33.06 15.29
N ALA A 154 25.43 -33.00 15.68
CA ALA A 154 26.52 -33.60 14.90
C ALA A 154 26.14 -35.06 14.58
N ARG A 155 25.96 -35.37 13.30
CA ARG A 155 25.70 -36.71 12.83
C ARG A 155 26.78 -37.62 13.43
N ARG A 156 26.40 -38.49 14.37
CA ARG A 156 27.28 -39.57 14.83
C ARG A 156 27.71 -40.34 13.58
N ARG A 157 28.99 -40.29 13.26
CA ARG A 157 29.57 -41.19 12.30
C ARG A 157 29.51 -42.59 12.94
N VAL A 158 28.63 -43.43 12.42
CA VAL A 158 28.62 -44.84 12.72
C VAL A 158 29.83 -45.40 11.97
N GLY A 159 30.85 -45.83 12.74
CA GLY A 159 32.01 -46.55 12.24
C GLY A 159 31.70 -48.05 12.10
#